data_225f635e0ad2bdc896b0c52174bea22a
#
_entry.id   225f635e0ad2bdc896b0c52174bea22a
#
_cell.length_a   1.000
_cell.length_b   1.000
_cell.length_c   1.000
_cell.angle_alpha   90.00
_cell.angle_beta   90.00
_cell.angle_gamma   90.00
#
_symmetry.space_group_name_H-M   'P 1'
#
loop_
_entity.id
_entity.type
_entity.pdbx_description
1 polymer ?
#
loop_
_entity_poly.entity_id
_entity_poly.type
_entity_poly.pdbx_seq_one_letter_code
_entity_poly.pdbx_strand_id
1 'polypeptide(L)'
;MTWRAIAGGFFAAGYNMLVGKLPLHSLRRAYLQSYLGELGPGSSIQIGCRFLNGRKVFFGQRNVINFDCLFDGRRYSIRTGADVSIGPEATILTLAHDPQDPEFSDKGGDVIIGDRVWIAYRATVLPGVTIGEGAVVAAGAVVASDVEPFTIVGGVPARRIGERNRAIQYRLDYSPFLN
;
A
#
# COMPACT_ATOMS: atom_id res chain seq x y z
N MET A 1 16.72 22.35 -3.70
CA MET A 1 15.78 21.57 -2.85
C MET A 1 14.65 22.52 -2.44
N THR A 2 13.39 22.22 -2.73
CA THR A 2 12.28 23.12 -2.43
C THR A 2 11.87 23.01 -0.96
N TRP A 3 11.39 24.11 -0.36
CA TRP A 3 10.86 24.12 1.01
C TRP A 3 9.78 23.05 1.26
N ARG A 4 8.95 22.80 0.24
CA ARG A 4 7.93 21.73 0.29
C ARG A 4 8.51 20.32 0.41
N ALA A 5 9.67 20.05 -0.21
CA ALA A 5 10.37 18.78 -0.11
C ALA A 5 10.98 18.57 1.28
N ILE A 6 11.56 19.63 1.84
CA ILE A 6 12.12 19.62 3.21
C ILE A 6 11.01 19.33 4.23
N ALA A 7 9.92 20.08 4.19
CA ALA A 7 8.78 19.87 5.08
C ALA A 7 8.19 18.44 4.95
N GLY A 8 8.10 17.92 3.70
CA GLY A 8 7.66 16.54 3.46
C GLY A 8 8.58 15.50 4.10
N GLY A 9 9.89 15.74 4.08
CA GLY A 9 10.88 14.87 4.73
C GLY A 9 10.71 14.83 6.26
N PHE A 10 10.47 16.00 6.89
CA PHE A 10 10.19 16.05 8.33
C PHE A 10 8.90 15.30 8.72
N PHE A 11 7.84 15.43 7.94
CA PHE A 11 6.61 14.66 8.18
C PHE A 11 6.84 13.16 8.03
N ALA A 12 7.56 12.73 6.99
CA ALA A 12 7.89 11.32 6.82
C ALA A 12 8.75 10.79 7.99
N ALA A 13 9.79 11.52 8.38
CA ALA A 13 10.66 11.14 9.49
C ALA A 13 9.89 11.09 10.82
N GLY A 14 9.07 12.12 11.12
CA GLY A 14 8.26 12.18 12.33
C GLY A 14 7.30 11.00 12.45
N TYR A 15 6.64 10.61 11.35
CA TYR A 15 5.81 9.41 11.36
C TYR A 15 6.64 8.13 11.51
N ASN A 16 7.58 7.90 10.60
CA ASN A 16 8.29 6.62 10.51
C ASN A 16 9.18 6.33 11.73
N MET A 17 9.72 7.36 12.37
CA MET A 17 10.63 7.20 13.52
C MET A 17 9.93 7.24 14.88
N LEU A 18 8.82 7.96 14.99
CA LEU A 18 8.15 8.23 16.26
C LEU A 18 6.69 7.78 16.25
N VAL A 19 5.81 8.52 15.57
CA VAL A 19 4.35 8.34 15.68
C VAL A 19 3.89 6.96 15.20
N GLY A 20 4.47 6.43 14.13
CA GLY A 20 4.13 5.11 13.57
C GLY A 20 4.41 3.93 14.50
N LYS A 21 5.19 4.14 15.57
CA LYS A 21 5.53 3.14 16.59
C LYS A 21 4.70 3.26 17.87
N LEU A 22 3.84 4.26 17.96
CA LEU A 22 2.96 4.43 19.13
C LEU A 22 1.81 3.41 19.09
N PRO A 23 1.45 2.79 20.21
CA PRO A 23 0.37 1.80 20.23
C PRO A 23 -1.02 2.44 20.08
N LEU A 24 -1.17 3.77 20.25
CA LEU A 24 -2.44 4.49 20.17
C LEU A 24 -2.85 4.72 18.71
N HIS A 25 -3.78 3.93 18.21
CA HIS A 25 -4.29 4.00 16.83
C HIS A 25 -4.84 5.39 16.48
N SER A 26 -5.57 6.03 17.39
CA SER A 26 -6.17 7.37 17.19
C SER A 26 -5.12 8.44 16.87
N LEU A 27 -3.98 8.43 17.58
CA LEU A 27 -2.88 9.38 17.34
C LEU A 27 -2.22 9.15 15.99
N ARG A 28 -1.94 7.88 15.65
CA ARG A 28 -1.38 7.53 14.34
C ARG A 28 -2.33 7.96 13.22
N ARG A 29 -3.64 7.67 13.37
CA ARG A 29 -4.66 8.05 12.40
C ARG A 29 -4.72 9.56 12.20
N ALA A 30 -4.76 10.35 13.28
CA ALA A 30 -4.79 11.81 13.21
C ALA A 30 -3.57 12.37 12.46
N TYR A 31 -2.38 11.84 12.74
CA TYR A 31 -1.17 12.21 12.01
C TYR A 31 -1.27 11.85 10.52
N LEU A 32 -1.68 10.63 10.21
CA LEU A 32 -1.79 10.13 8.84
C LEU A 32 -2.83 10.90 8.02
N GLN A 33 -3.93 11.37 8.63
CA GLN A 33 -4.92 12.23 7.96
C GLN A 33 -4.31 13.56 7.47
N SER A 34 -3.29 14.07 8.15
CA SER A 34 -2.59 15.29 7.74
C SER A 34 -1.42 15.04 6.79
N TYR A 35 -0.92 13.80 6.73
CA TYR A 35 0.29 13.43 6.02
C TYR A 35 0.05 12.68 4.71
N LEU A 36 -0.94 11.79 4.66
CA LEU A 36 -1.28 11.06 3.45
C LEU A 36 -1.98 11.94 2.42
N GLY A 37 -1.92 11.54 1.14
CA GLY A 37 -2.72 12.16 0.10
C GLY A 37 -4.22 12.00 0.35
N GLU A 38 -4.60 10.80 0.86
CA GLU A 38 -5.97 10.51 1.30
C GLU A 38 -5.95 9.37 2.33
N LEU A 39 -6.81 9.46 3.34
CA LEU A 39 -7.15 8.36 4.24
C LEU A 39 -8.67 8.31 4.39
N GLY A 40 -9.30 7.47 3.58
CA GLY A 40 -10.75 7.33 3.50
C GLY A 40 -11.40 6.91 4.83
N PRO A 41 -12.69 7.19 5.01
CA PRO A 41 -13.41 6.88 6.23
C PRO A 41 -13.41 5.37 6.51
N GLY A 42 -13.34 4.98 7.78
CA GLY A 42 -13.31 3.58 8.23
C GLY A 42 -11.99 2.85 7.95
N SER A 43 -11.01 3.48 7.29
CA SER A 43 -9.72 2.87 7.05
C SER A 43 -8.83 2.91 8.30
N SER A 44 -8.14 1.80 8.58
CA SER A 44 -7.23 1.64 9.71
C SER A 44 -5.83 1.25 9.23
N ILE A 45 -4.81 1.83 9.86
CA ILE A 45 -3.40 1.54 9.59
C ILE A 45 -2.74 1.15 10.90
N GLN A 46 -2.21 -0.06 10.94
CA GLN A 46 -1.62 -0.62 12.15
C GLN A 46 -0.19 -0.14 12.37
N ILE A 47 0.37 -0.50 13.52
CA ILE A 47 1.69 -0.08 13.98
C ILE A 47 2.81 -0.51 13.00
N GLY A 48 3.89 0.25 12.94
CA GLY A 48 5.09 -0.11 12.18
C GLY A 48 5.03 0.18 10.68
N CYS A 49 3.86 0.54 10.12
CA CYS A 49 3.76 0.91 8.71
C CYS A 49 4.65 2.11 8.39
N ARG A 50 5.33 2.07 7.24
CA ARG A 50 6.28 3.11 6.81
C ARG A 50 5.86 3.70 5.47
N PHE A 51 6.02 5.02 5.34
CA PHE A 51 5.73 5.78 4.13
C PHE A 51 6.96 6.57 3.72
N LEU A 52 7.49 6.32 2.50
CA LEU A 52 8.64 7.09 1.99
C LEU A 52 8.21 8.47 1.48
N ASN A 53 6.98 8.58 0.97
CA ASN A 53 6.29 9.85 0.74
C ASN A 53 4.77 9.65 0.82
N GLY A 54 4.19 9.85 2.00
CA GLY A 54 2.77 9.63 2.24
C GLY A 54 1.83 10.52 1.43
N ARG A 55 2.28 11.69 0.98
CA ARG A 55 1.46 12.60 0.17
C ARG A 55 1.01 12.01 -1.17
N LYS A 56 1.67 10.96 -1.64
CA LYS A 56 1.32 10.22 -2.86
C LYS A 56 0.67 8.87 -2.57
N VAL A 57 0.24 8.64 -1.34
CA VAL A 57 -0.49 7.44 -0.93
C VAL A 57 -1.94 7.83 -0.63
N PHE A 58 -2.87 7.17 -1.33
CA PHE A 58 -4.30 7.45 -1.28
C PHE A 58 -5.02 6.15 -0.94
N PHE A 59 -5.48 6.04 0.28
CA PHE A 59 -6.32 4.93 0.73
C PHE A 59 -7.79 5.30 0.63
N GLY A 60 -8.56 4.51 -0.10
CA GLY A 60 -10.01 4.62 -0.15
C GLY A 60 -10.66 4.30 1.21
N GLN A 61 -11.94 4.03 1.21
CA GLN A 61 -12.69 3.80 2.45
C GLN A 61 -12.59 2.35 2.95
N ARG A 62 -12.64 2.17 4.27
CA ARG A 62 -12.68 0.87 4.96
C ARG A 62 -11.51 -0.05 4.62
N ASN A 63 -10.33 0.50 4.39
CA ASN A 63 -9.14 -0.31 4.18
C ASN A 63 -8.54 -0.77 5.51
N VAL A 64 -8.05 -1.99 5.55
CA VAL A 64 -7.32 -2.54 6.69
C VAL A 64 -5.88 -2.78 6.28
N ILE A 65 -4.98 -1.91 6.74
CA ILE A 65 -3.55 -2.00 6.50
C ILE A 65 -2.90 -2.57 7.76
N ASN A 66 -2.41 -3.79 7.66
CA ASN A 66 -1.79 -4.47 8.79
C ASN A 66 -0.39 -3.94 9.10
N PHE A 67 0.22 -4.45 10.16
CA PHE A 67 1.48 -3.95 10.71
C PHE A 67 2.68 -4.12 9.76
N ASP A 68 3.66 -3.25 9.92
CA ASP A 68 4.97 -3.27 9.26
C ASP A 68 4.95 -3.19 7.72
N CYS A 69 3.86 -2.72 7.12
CA CYS A 69 3.79 -2.51 5.68
C CYS A 69 4.66 -1.33 5.23
N LEU A 70 5.22 -1.41 4.01
CA LEU A 70 5.98 -0.35 3.38
C LEU A 70 5.26 0.19 2.13
N PHE A 71 5.11 1.52 2.07
CA PHE A 71 4.52 2.24 0.93
C PHE A 71 5.53 3.23 0.36
N ASP A 72 6.02 2.97 -0.85
CA ASP A 72 6.95 3.83 -1.55
C ASP A 72 6.24 4.78 -2.53
N GLY A 73 5.80 5.92 -2.04
CA GLY A 73 5.22 7.00 -2.85
C GLY A 73 6.22 8.07 -3.27
N ARG A 74 7.52 7.78 -3.37
CA ARG A 74 8.54 8.82 -3.61
C ARG A 74 8.34 9.59 -4.92
N ARG A 75 7.99 8.92 -6.00
CA ARG A 75 7.84 9.54 -7.33
C ARG A 75 6.44 9.41 -7.91
N TYR A 76 5.83 8.24 -7.80
CA TYR A 76 4.51 7.93 -8.33
C TYR A 76 3.52 7.66 -7.19
N SER A 77 2.24 7.49 -7.53
CA SER A 77 1.17 7.35 -6.55
C SER A 77 0.86 5.88 -6.24
N ILE A 78 0.39 5.65 -5.02
CA ILE A 78 -0.28 4.40 -4.64
C ILE A 78 -1.73 4.76 -4.35
N ARG A 79 -2.67 4.07 -5.01
CA ARG A 79 -4.12 4.28 -4.83
C ARG A 79 -4.81 2.98 -4.53
N THR A 80 -5.67 2.97 -3.54
CA THR A 80 -6.52 1.83 -3.24
C THR A 80 -7.99 2.20 -3.37
N GLY A 81 -8.81 1.25 -3.78
CA GLY A 81 -10.26 1.34 -3.70
C GLY A 81 -10.80 1.13 -2.28
N ALA A 82 -12.05 0.71 -2.20
CA ALA A 82 -12.73 0.42 -0.94
C ALA A 82 -12.52 -1.04 -0.49
N ASP A 83 -12.58 -1.27 0.84
CA ASP A 83 -12.57 -2.61 1.43
C ASP A 83 -11.32 -3.44 1.08
N VAL A 84 -10.16 -2.78 0.92
CA VAL A 84 -8.88 -3.42 0.64
C VAL A 84 -8.23 -3.89 1.93
N SER A 85 -7.78 -5.14 1.94
CA SER A 85 -6.99 -5.70 3.05
C SER A 85 -5.54 -5.91 2.61
N ILE A 86 -4.60 -5.26 3.28
CA ILE A 86 -3.16 -5.45 3.07
C ILE A 86 -2.57 -6.13 4.30
N GLY A 87 -2.08 -7.34 4.09
CA GLY A 87 -1.50 -8.20 5.12
C GLY A 87 -0.18 -7.66 5.67
N PRO A 88 0.25 -8.17 6.82
CA PRO A 88 1.48 -7.71 7.48
C PRO A 88 2.71 -7.79 6.56
N GLU A 89 3.63 -6.85 6.75
CA GLU A 89 4.93 -6.79 6.06
C GLU A 89 4.83 -6.72 4.52
N ALA A 90 3.65 -6.43 3.97
CA ALA A 90 3.50 -6.22 2.53
C ALA A 90 4.25 -4.95 2.08
N THR A 91 4.81 -4.98 0.87
CA THR A 91 5.59 -3.89 0.30
C THR A 91 4.99 -3.44 -1.02
N ILE A 92 4.69 -2.15 -1.15
CA ILE A 92 4.16 -1.54 -2.37
C ILE A 92 5.18 -0.52 -2.88
N LEU A 93 5.77 -0.80 -4.03
CA LEU A 93 6.82 0.01 -4.66
C LEU A 93 6.28 0.74 -5.88
N THR A 94 6.64 2.02 -6.03
CA THR A 94 6.31 2.80 -7.23
C THR A 94 7.53 3.20 -8.02
N LEU A 95 8.72 2.98 -7.48
CA LEU A 95 9.99 3.42 -8.07
C LEU A 95 11.04 2.31 -8.05
N ALA A 96 11.73 2.16 -9.15
CA ALA A 96 12.90 1.32 -9.35
C ALA A 96 13.89 2.06 -10.27
N HIS A 97 14.92 1.37 -10.75
CA HIS A 97 15.83 1.84 -11.78
C HIS A 97 15.76 0.94 -12.99
N ASP A 98 16.04 1.48 -14.18
CA ASP A 98 16.15 0.67 -15.38
C ASP A 98 17.53 -0.01 -15.44
N PRO A 99 17.59 -1.36 -15.31
CA PRO A 99 18.87 -2.07 -15.32
C PRO A 99 19.55 -2.09 -16.71
N GLN A 100 18.83 -1.68 -17.75
CA GLN A 100 19.35 -1.63 -19.13
C GLN A 100 19.79 -0.20 -19.51
N ASP A 101 19.49 0.79 -18.69
CA ASP A 101 19.90 2.17 -18.94
C ASP A 101 21.32 2.40 -18.39
N PRO A 102 22.30 2.79 -19.24
CA PRO A 102 23.67 3.11 -18.80
C PRO A 102 23.73 4.22 -17.74
N GLU A 103 22.76 5.13 -17.73
CA GLU A 103 22.66 6.22 -16.74
C GLU A 103 21.90 5.81 -15.47
N PHE A 104 21.47 4.53 -15.35
CA PHE A 104 20.75 4.01 -14.21
C PHE A 104 19.53 4.87 -13.84
N SER A 105 18.81 5.33 -14.85
CA SER A 105 17.70 6.26 -14.67
C SER A 105 16.54 5.65 -13.90
N ASP A 106 15.73 6.53 -13.29
CA ASP A 106 14.51 6.14 -12.59
C ASP A 106 13.50 5.50 -13.54
N LYS A 107 12.98 4.35 -13.14
CA LYS A 107 11.89 3.62 -13.81
C LYS A 107 10.79 3.32 -12.80
N GLY A 108 9.55 3.60 -13.16
CA GLY A 108 8.44 3.34 -12.24
C GLY A 108 7.08 3.69 -12.81
N GLY A 109 6.07 3.62 -11.98
CA GLY A 109 4.69 3.95 -12.33
C GLY A 109 3.78 3.90 -11.13
N ASP A 110 2.58 4.44 -11.29
CA ASP A 110 1.53 4.40 -10.27
C ASP A 110 1.12 2.94 -10.00
N VAL A 111 0.88 2.62 -8.74
CA VAL A 111 0.27 1.35 -8.34
C VAL A 111 -1.20 1.59 -8.00
N ILE A 112 -2.08 0.85 -8.68
CA ILE A 112 -3.53 0.96 -8.52
C ILE A 112 -4.06 -0.36 -7.98
N ILE A 113 -4.80 -0.30 -6.89
CA ILE A 113 -5.37 -1.48 -6.21
C ILE A 113 -6.88 -1.29 -6.15
N GLY A 114 -7.62 -2.14 -6.85
CA GLY A 114 -9.07 -2.09 -6.94
C GLY A 114 -9.80 -2.39 -5.62
N ASP A 115 -11.11 -2.29 -5.64
CA ASP A 115 -11.97 -2.58 -4.49
C ASP A 115 -11.82 -4.04 -4.04
N ARG A 116 -11.98 -4.31 -2.75
CA ARG A 116 -12.01 -5.67 -2.17
C ARG A 116 -10.79 -6.54 -2.51
N VAL A 117 -9.68 -5.95 -2.92
CA VAL A 117 -8.40 -6.66 -3.10
C VAL A 117 -7.87 -7.14 -1.75
N TRP A 118 -7.34 -8.34 -1.73
CA TRP A 118 -6.59 -8.88 -0.60
C TRP A 118 -5.14 -9.15 -0.99
N ILE A 119 -4.23 -8.40 -0.41
CA ILE A 119 -2.78 -8.62 -0.48
C ILE A 119 -2.37 -9.34 0.80
N ALA A 120 -1.88 -10.57 0.69
CA ALA A 120 -1.54 -11.37 1.86
C ALA A 120 -0.13 -11.05 2.41
N TYR A 121 0.24 -11.74 3.47
CA TYR A 121 1.47 -11.57 4.23
C TYR A 121 2.73 -11.52 3.34
N ARG A 122 3.60 -10.53 3.55
CA ARG A 122 4.90 -10.35 2.85
C ARG A 122 4.84 -10.29 1.32
N ALA A 123 3.69 -10.04 0.74
CA ALA A 123 3.63 -9.86 -0.70
C ALA A 123 4.28 -8.54 -1.12
N THR A 124 4.89 -8.52 -2.30
CA THR A 124 5.51 -7.33 -2.89
C THR A 124 4.82 -6.99 -4.20
N VAL A 125 4.39 -5.73 -4.35
CA VAL A 125 3.84 -5.20 -5.60
C VAL A 125 4.88 -4.25 -6.21
N LEU A 126 5.26 -4.53 -7.46
CA LEU A 126 6.27 -3.77 -8.18
C LEU A 126 5.69 -2.52 -8.86
N PRO A 127 6.54 -1.57 -9.28
CA PRO A 127 6.11 -0.31 -9.86
C PRO A 127 5.24 -0.48 -11.12
N GLY A 128 4.20 0.36 -11.23
CA GLY A 128 3.32 0.41 -12.40
C GLY A 128 2.23 -0.66 -12.47
N VAL A 129 2.12 -1.53 -11.45
CA VAL A 129 1.15 -2.62 -11.44
C VAL A 129 -0.26 -2.13 -11.09
N THR A 130 -1.24 -2.63 -11.84
CA THR A 130 -2.67 -2.52 -11.51
C THR A 130 -3.19 -3.87 -11.02
N ILE A 131 -3.84 -3.87 -9.85
CA ILE A 131 -4.50 -5.06 -9.28
C ILE A 131 -6.01 -4.85 -9.36
N GLY A 132 -6.68 -5.66 -10.17
CA GLY A 132 -8.13 -5.55 -10.42
C GLY A 132 -8.98 -5.86 -9.19
N GLU A 133 -10.22 -5.35 -9.20
CA GLU A 133 -11.20 -5.54 -8.13
C GLU A 133 -11.29 -7.01 -7.69
N GLY A 134 -11.37 -7.23 -6.39
CA GLY A 134 -11.58 -8.56 -5.82
C GLY A 134 -10.40 -9.52 -6.00
N ALA A 135 -9.29 -9.11 -6.60
CA ALA A 135 -8.13 -9.98 -6.75
C ALA A 135 -7.48 -10.33 -5.40
N VAL A 136 -6.73 -11.42 -5.40
CA VAL A 136 -5.96 -11.90 -4.24
C VAL A 136 -4.50 -12.08 -4.64
N VAL A 137 -3.61 -11.50 -3.86
CA VAL A 137 -2.18 -11.73 -3.93
C VAL A 137 -1.77 -12.63 -2.77
N ALA A 138 -1.32 -13.84 -3.07
CA ALA A 138 -0.93 -14.83 -2.06
C ALA A 138 0.31 -14.38 -1.26
N ALA A 139 0.47 -14.96 -0.07
CA ALA A 139 1.59 -14.63 0.81
C ALA A 139 2.96 -14.85 0.13
N GLY A 140 3.88 -13.90 0.31
CA GLY A 140 5.23 -13.94 -0.24
C GLY A 140 5.30 -13.76 -1.77
N ALA A 141 4.20 -13.49 -2.45
CA ALA A 141 4.22 -13.31 -3.90
C ALA A 141 4.88 -11.99 -4.31
N VAL A 142 5.55 -11.98 -5.48
CA VAL A 142 6.10 -10.78 -6.12
C VAL A 142 5.32 -10.48 -7.40
N VAL A 143 4.46 -9.47 -7.35
CA VAL A 143 3.60 -9.06 -8.46
C VAL A 143 4.35 -8.11 -9.36
N ALA A 144 4.69 -8.56 -10.57
CA ALA A 144 5.49 -7.82 -11.55
C ALA A 144 4.69 -7.43 -12.81
N SER A 145 3.39 -7.76 -12.86
CA SER A 145 2.49 -7.45 -13.97
C SER A 145 1.07 -7.28 -13.44
N ASP A 146 0.22 -6.65 -14.23
CA ASP A 146 -1.17 -6.43 -13.86
C ASP A 146 -1.90 -7.73 -13.50
N VAL A 147 -2.84 -7.63 -12.57
CA VAL A 147 -3.65 -8.74 -12.08
C VAL A 147 -5.11 -8.47 -12.44
N GLU A 148 -5.69 -9.39 -13.21
CA GLU A 148 -7.10 -9.31 -13.61
C GLU A 148 -8.05 -9.36 -12.40
N PRO A 149 -9.23 -8.73 -12.49
CA PRO A 149 -10.23 -8.78 -11.42
C PRO A 149 -10.59 -10.22 -11.02
N PHE A 150 -10.81 -10.44 -9.73
CA PHE A 150 -11.19 -11.73 -9.13
C PHE A 150 -10.19 -12.87 -9.40
N THR A 151 -8.97 -12.55 -9.76
CA THR A 151 -7.88 -13.53 -9.95
C THR A 151 -7.08 -13.71 -8.67
N ILE A 152 -6.68 -14.95 -8.38
CA ILE A 152 -5.74 -15.29 -7.33
C ILE A 152 -4.38 -15.52 -7.95
N VAL A 153 -3.38 -14.74 -7.52
CA VAL A 153 -2.00 -14.86 -7.99
C VAL A 153 -1.05 -15.23 -6.86
N GLY A 154 0.02 -15.96 -7.17
CA GLY A 154 1.03 -16.37 -6.19
C GLY A 154 2.37 -16.71 -6.84
N GLY A 155 3.43 -16.77 -6.02
CA GLY A 155 4.79 -17.12 -6.44
C GLY A 155 5.69 -15.93 -6.78
N VAL A 156 6.93 -16.21 -7.19
CA VAL A 156 7.98 -15.24 -7.56
C VAL A 156 8.58 -15.62 -8.89
N PRO A 157 8.26 -14.90 -9.97
CA PRO A 157 7.23 -13.86 -10.08
C PRO A 157 5.82 -14.44 -9.95
N ALA A 158 4.86 -13.62 -9.51
CA ALA A 158 3.48 -14.04 -9.32
C ALA A 158 2.84 -14.50 -10.63
N ARG A 159 2.08 -15.59 -10.54
CA ARG A 159 1.30 -16.17 -11.67
C ARG A 159 -0.10 -16.50 -11.16
N ARG A 160 -1.06 -16.55 -12.06
CA ARG A 160 -2.41 -17.01 -11.75
C ARG A 160 -2.39 -18.43 -11.19
N ILE A 161 -2.97 -18.61 -10.00
CA ILE A 161 -3.10 -19.90 -9.33
C ILE A 161 -4.55 -20.28 -9.05
N GLY A 162 -5.50 -19.38 -9.30
CA GLY A 162 -6.92 -19.63 -9.09
C GLY A 162 -7.80 -18.44 -9.42
N GLU A 163 -9.08 -18.60 -9.14
CA GLU A 163 -10.11 -17.56 -9.22
C GLU A 163 -10.79 -17.37 -7.87
N ARG A 164 -11.15 -16.12 -7.58
CA ARG A 164 -11.94 -15.78 -6.41
C ARG A 164 -13.41 -15.76 -6.74
N ASN A 165 -14.24 -16.15 -5.77
CA ASN A 165 -15.68 -16.03 -5.90
C ASN A 165 -16.08 -14.56 -6.19
N ARG A 166 -16.82 -14.34 -7.27
CA ARG A 166 -17.29 -13.01 -7.70
C ARG A 166 -18.43 -12.46 -6.86
N ALA A 167 -19.11 -13.30 -6.07
CA ALA A 167 -20.21 -12.90 -5.20
C ALA A 167 -19.78 -12.34 -3.85
N ILE A 168 -18.51 -11.91 -3.71
CA ILE A 168 -18.02 -11.29 -2.47
C ILE A 168 -18.74 -9.95 -2.21
N GLN A 169 -19.28 -9.78 -0.99
CA GLN A 169 -20.06 -8.60 -0.60
C GLN A 169 -19.60 -8.02 0.75
N TYR A 170 -18.48 -8.49 1.30
CA TYR A 170 -18.01 -8.04 2.59
C TYR A 170 -17.67 -6.54 2.59
N ARG A 171 -17.84 -5.92 3.74
CA ARG A 171 -17.29 -4.63 4.11
C ARG A 171 -16.33 -4.84 5.26
N LEU A 172 -15.18 -4.21 5.18
CA LEU A 172 -14.23 -4.25 6.27
C LEU A 172 -14.63 -3.22 7.33
N ASP A 173 -14.80 -3.70 8.57
CA ASP A 173 -15.05 -2.87 9.74
C ASP A 173 -14.05 -3.27 10.81
N TYR A 174 -12.94 -2.55 10.85
CA TYR A 174 -11.86 -2.80 11.79
C TYR A 174 -11.35 -1.48 12.38
N SER A 175 -11.69 -1.21 13.62
CA SER A 175 -11.28 -0.03 14.38
C SER A 175 -10.60 -0.43 15.68
N PRO A 176 -9.31 -0.76 15.66
CA PRO A 176 -8.58 -1.13 16.87
C PRO A 176 -8.42 0.09 17.79
N PHE A 177 -8.53 -0.12 19.10
CA PHE A 177 -8.21 0.89 20.10
C PHE A 177 -6.69 0.98 20.29
N LEU A 178 -6.03 -0.17 20.45
CA LEU A 178 -4.58 -0.35 20.56
C LEU A 178 -4.12 -1.39 19.55
N ASN A 179 -2.94 -1.18 18.98
CA ASN A 179 -2.16 -2.21 18.27
C ASN A 179 -0.74 -1.70 17.98
#